data_f9630129fcb0420c4f4715b70df3c69b
#
_entry.id   f9630129fcb0420c4f4715b70df3c69b
#
_cell.length_a   1.000
_cell.length_b   1.000
_cell.length_c   1.000
_cell.angle_alpha   90.00
_cell.angle_beta   90.00
_cell.angle_gamma   90.00
#
_symmetry.space_group_name_H-M   'P 1'
#
loop_
_entity.id
_entity.type
_entity.pdbx_description
1 polymer ?
#
loop_
_entity_poly.entity_id
_entity_poly.type
_entity_poly.pdbx_seq_one_letter_code
_entity_poly.pdbx_strand_id
1 'polypeptide(L)'
;MYLVVTIDTEEDDWGGFDRKSFGVENIKRIPKLQKLFDEHGVTPTYLVTYPVLDHPESAKILGRIHKENKCEIGMHCHPWNTPPIEEAPSAFNSMLCNLPEQLQARKLASLHRKLEQTMGIRPSSFRAGRWGYGGNTALALQELGVHVDSSVAPRMDWSGFYGADFSMIHHISSSDHYRAAKFGYLDNHDTTLCPPHQHLHHGQF
;
A
#
# COMPACT_ATOMS: atom_id res chain seq x y z
N MET A 1 11.36 14.74 18.67
CA MET A 1 10.81 13.44 18.25
C MET A 1 9.52 13.71 17.50
N TYR A 2 9.32 13.11 16.33
CA TYR A 2 8.09 13.26 15.56
C TYR A 2 7.29 11.95 15.67
N LEU A 3 5.97 12.06 15.82
CA LEU A 3 5.04 10.95 15.75
C LEU A 3 4.35 11.01 14.37
N VAL A 4 4.47 9.93 13.59
CA VAL A 4 3.75 9.76 12.34
C VAL A 4 2.69 8.68 12.54
N VAL A 5 1.45 8.98 12.25
CA VAL A 5 0.34 8.04 12.35
C VAL A 5 -0.16 7.71 10.96
N THR A 6 -0.01 6.46 10.56
CA THR A 6 -0.52 5.94 9.29
C THR A 6 -1.54 4.83 9.57
N ILE A 7 -2.62 4.77 8.79
CA ILE A 7 -3.70 3.83 8.99
C ILE A 7 -4.01 3.18 7.66
N ASP A 8 -3.82 1.86 7.59
CA ASP A 8 -4.31 1.07 6.48
C ASP A 8 -5.83 1.10 6.51
N THR A 9 -6.39 1.71 5.49
CA THR A 9 -7.82 2.03 5.39
C THR A 9 -8.38 1.20 4.24
N GLU A 10 -8.91 0.06 4.62
CA GLU A 10 -9.17 -1.04 3.72
C GLU A 10 -10.54 -1.68 3.96
N GLU A 11 -10.89 -2.66 3.18
CA GLU A 11 -12.13 -3.42 3.27
C GLU A 11 -12.26 -4.17 4.61
N ASP A 12 -13.51 -4.51 4.98
CA ASP A 12 -13.82 -5.14 6.27
C ASP A 12 -13.12 -6.50 6.47
N ASP A 13 -13.03 -7.28 5.40
CA ASP A 13 -12.52 -8.66 5.43
C ASP A 13 -11.51 -8.88 4.30
N TRP A 14 -10.27 -8.54 4.47
CA TRP A 14 -9.27 -8.65 3.42
C TRP A 14 -8.69 -10.06 3.19
N GLY A 15 -9.02 -11.04 4.00
CA GLY A 15 -8.38 -12.38 3.98
C GLY A 15 -8.75 -13.33 2.83
N GLY A 16 -9.64 -12.97 1.92
CA GLY A 16 -10.05 -13.82 0.79
C GLY A 16 -9.57 -13.27 -0.55
N PHE A 17 -8.57 -13.91 -1.18
CA PHE A 17 -7.95 -13.41 -2.42
C PHE A 17 -8.79 -13.66 -3.70
N ASP A 18 -9.90 -14.37 -3.61
CA ASP A 18 -10.81 -14.74 -4.70
C ASP A 18 -12.15 -13.99 -4.64
N ARG A 19 -12.28 -13.02 -3.74
CA ARG A 19 -13.54 -12.30 -3.55
C ARG A 19 -13.87 -11.39 -4.73
N LYS A 20 -15.16 -11.35 -5.07
CA LYS A 20 -15.71 -10.48 -6.11
C LYS A 20 -16.38 -9.22 -5.57
N SER A 21 -16.59 -9.15 -4.26
CA SER A 21 -17.20 -8.01 -3.59
C SER A 21 -16.55 -7.77 -2.23
N PHE A 22 -16.43 -6.51 -1.85
CA PHE A 22 -15.75 -6.08 -0.64
C PHE A 22 -16.69 -5.18 0.17
N GLY A 23 -16.91 -5.51 1.46
CA GLY A 23 -17.56 -4.62 2.41
C GLY A 23 -16.61 -3.54 2.87
N VAL A 24 -17.13 -2.35 3.15
CA VAL A 24 -16.36 -1.20 3.67
C VAL A 24 -17.14 -0.46 4.77
N GLU A 25 -17.92 -1.20 5.56
CA GLU A 25 -18.76 -0.64 6.63
C GLU A 25 -17.92 -0.03 7.77
N ASN A 26 -16.70 -0.55 8.00
CA ASN A 26 -15.72 -0.02 8.93
C ASN A 26 -15.39 1.46 8.67
N ILE A 27 -15.43 1.90 7.41
CA ILE A 27 -15.12 3.30 7.02
C ILE A 27 -16.10 4.30 7.63
N LYS A 28 -17.31 3.89 7.92
CA LYS A 28 -18.31 4.72 8.63
C LYS A 28 -17.87 5.11 10.04
N ARG A 29 -16.89 4.41 10.61
CA ARG A 29 -16.30 4.70 11.93
C ARG A 29 -15.14 5.68 11.89
N ILE A 30 -14.57 5.95 10.72
CA ILE A 30 -13.44 6.88 10.55
C ILE A 30 -13.72 8.27 11.16
N PRO A 31 -14.91 8.88 11.02
CA PRO A 31 -15.16 10.18 11.65
C PRO A 31 -15.02 10.18 13.18
N LYS A 32 -15.33 9.05 13.83
CA LYS A 32 -15.12 8.92 15.28
C LYS A 32 -13.64 8.83 15.63
N LEU A 33 -12.86 8.09 14.83
CA LEU A 33 -11.41 8.00 14.99
C LEU A 33 -10.74 9.36 14.70
N GLN A 34 -11.18 10.06 13.64
CA GLN A 34 -10.67 11.39 13.31
C GLN A 34 -10.90 12.40 14.44
N LYS A 35 -12.05 12.34 15.09
CA LYS A 35 -12.30 13.20 16.24
C LYS A 35 -11.26 13.03 17.35
N LEU A 36 -10.85 11.80 17.63
CA LEU A 36 -9.78 11.51 18.58
C LEU A 36 -8.45 12.15 18.14
N PHE A 37 -8.10 12.05 16.86
CA PHE A 37 -6.90 12.69 16.34
C PHE A 37 -6.98 14.20 16.42
N ASP A 38 -8.13 14.79 16.10
CA ASP A 38 -8.36 16.23 16.20
C ASP A 38 -8.19 16.74 17.66
N GLU A 39 -8.67 15.98 18.65
CA GLU A 39 -8.54 16.30 20.08
C GLU A 39 -7.08 16.31 20.55
N HIS A 40 -6.22 15.54 19.88
CA HIS A 40 -4.78 15.43 20.20
C HIS A 40 -3.87 16.19 19.22
N GLY A 41 -4.42 16.96 18.28
CA GLY A 41 -3.64 17.70 17.28
C GLY A 41 -2.83 16.81 16.34
N VAL A 42 -3.32 15.60 16.06
CA VAL A 42 -2.66 14.62 15.18
C VAL A 42 -3.30 14.71 13.80
N THR A 43 -2.46 14.81 12.77
CA THR A 43 -2.87 14.71 11.37
C THR A 43 -2.46 13.34 10.83
N PRO A 44 -3.37 12.34 10.73
CA PRO A 44 -3.03 11.00 10.26
C PRO A 44 -2.92 10.96 8.74
N THR A 45 -2.23 9.93 8.22
CA THR A 45 -2.29 9.52 6.83
C THR A 45 -3.18 8.29 6.71
N TYR A 46 -4.30 8.39 5.99
CA TYR A 46 -5.13 7.26 5.62
C TYR A 46 -4.64 6.67 4.31
N LEU A 47 -4.13 5.44 4.35
CA LEU A 47 -3.64 4.69 3.19
C LEU A 47 -4.80 3.83 2.68
N VAL A 48 -5.39 4.22 1.54
CA VAL A 48 -6.69 3.69 1.10
C VAL A 48 -6.56 2.66 -0.01
N THR A 49 -7.38 1.59 0.09
CA THR A 49 -7.49 0.56 -0.95
C THR A 49 -8.49 0.94 -2.05
N TYR A 50 -8.41 0.22 -3.16
CA TYR A 50 -9.31 0.45 -4.30
C TYR A 50 -10.80 0.28 -3.94
N PRO A 51 -11.24 -0.77 -3.20
CA PRO A 51 -12.64 -0.92 -2.80
C PRO A 51 -13.18 0.25 -1.97
N VAL A 52 -12.37 0.82 -1.08
CA VAL A 52 -12.75 2.00 -0.28
C VAL A 52 -13.02 3.20 -1.17
N LEU A 53 -12.19 3.41 -2.20
CA LEU A 53 -12.37 4.48 -3.18
C LEU A 53 -13.54 4.24 -4.14
N ASP A 54 -13.84 2.97 -4.42
CA ASP A 54 -14.94 2.60 -5.31
C ASP A 54 -16.31 2.72 -4.65
N HIS A 55 -16.36 2.79 -3.32
CA HIS A 55 -17.58 2.96 -2.55
C HIS A 55 -17.88 4.45 -2.31
N PRO A 56 -18.96 5.03 -2.90
CA PRO A 56 -19.20 6.47 -2.90
C PRO A 56 -19.29 7.11 -1.51
N GLU A 57 -19.89 6.41 -0.53
CA GLU A 57 -20.03 6.93 0.83
C GLU A 57 -18.69 6.98 1.55
N SER A 58 -17.84 5.94 1.39
CA SER A 58 -16.49 5.87 1.95
C SER A 58 -15.62 6.99 1.40
N ALA A 59 -15.62 7.16 0.08
CA ALA A 59 -14.91 8.24 -0.59
C ALA A 59 -15.36 9.63 -0.13
N LYS A 60 -16.66 9.82 0.09
CA LYS A 60 -17.22 11.07 0.60
C LYS A 60 -16.80 11.37 2.04
N ILE A 61 -16.76 10.35 2.92
CA ILE A 61 -16.28 10.48 4.31
C ILE A 61 -14.84 10.97 4.33
N LEU A 62 -13.95 10.25 3.66
CA LEU A 62 -12.53 10.54 3.63
C LEU A 62 -12.23 11.88 2.93
N GLY A 63 -12.88 12.12 1.79
CA GLY A 63 -12.71 13.36 1.03
C GLY A 63 -13.14 14.61 1.81
N ARG A 64 -14.16 14.51 2.69
CA ARG A 64 -14.55 15.60 3.59
C ARG A 64 -13.45 15.90 4.61
N ILE A 65 -12.94 14.87 5.29
CA ILE A 65 -11.89 15.01 6.30
C ILE A 65 -10.62 15.62 5.68
N HIS A 66 -10.27 15.17 4.48
CA HIS A 66 -9.12 15.71 3.74
C HIS A 66 -9.30 17.18 3.36
N LYS A 67 -10.48 17.58 2.86
CA LYS A 67 -10.79 18.99 2.51
C LYS A 67 -10.71 19.94 3.70
N GLU A 68 -10.91 19.44 4.91
CA GLU A 68 -10.73 20.18 6.15
C GLU A 68 -9.26 20.25 6.60
N ASN A 69 -8.31 19.75 5.79
CA ASN A 69 -6.86 19.64 6.09
C ASN A 69 -6.56 18.85 7.38
N LYS A 70 -7.38 17.86 7.71
CA LYS A 70 -7.26 17.06 8.93
C LYS A 70 -6.54 15.73 8.73
N CYS A 71 -6.30 15.33 7.49
CA CYS A 71 -5.56 14.13 7.15
C CYS A 71 -4.87 14.24 5.80
N GLU A 72 -3.88 13.40 5.60
CA GLU A 72 -3.35 13.02 4.29
C GLU A 72 -4.08 11.77 3.79
N ILE A 73 -4.24 11.64 2.47
CA ILE A 73 -4.73 10.43 1.82
C ILE A 73 -3.63 9.87 0.93
N GLY A 74 -3.21 8.65 1.22
CA GLY A 74 -2.23 7.90 0.43
C GLY A 74 -2.82 6.63 -0.17
N MET A 75 -1.99 5.85 -0.84
CA MET A 75 -2.37 4.63 -1.55
C MET A 75 -2.03 3.39 -0.70
N HIS A 76 -2.96 2.41 -0.66
CA HIS A 76 -2.72 1.07 -0.15
C HIS A 76 -3.14 0.03 -1.19
N CYS A 77 -2.18 -0.74 -1.71
CA CYS A 77 -2.46 -1.63 -2.83
C CYS A 77 -2.46 -3.09 -2.40
N HIS A 78 -3.63 -3.72 -2.53
CA HIS A 78 -3.75 -5.18 -2.54
C HIS A 78 -3.95 -5.67 -3.97
N PRO A 79 -3.14 -6.62 -4.47
CA PRO A 79 -3.30 -7.15 -5.83
C PRO A 79 -4.70 -7.63 -6.15
N TRP A 80 -5.29 -8.44 -5.27
CA TRP A 80 -6.57 -9.12 -5.50
C TRP A 80 -7.80 -8.20 -5.56
N ASN A 81 -7.69 -6.95 -5.14
CA ASN A 81 -8.79 -5.99 -5.16
C ASN A 81 -8.52 -4.74 -6.01
N THR A 82 -7.30 -4.60 -6.53
CA THR A 82 -6.89 -3.46 -7.36
C THR A 82 -6.84 -3.87 -8.83
N PRO A 83 -7.68 -3.31 -9.72
CA PRO A 83 -7.63 -3.61 -11.15
C PRO A 83 -6.32 -3.19 -11.83
N PRO A 84 -5.93 -3.86 -12.92
CA PRO A 84 -6.59 -5.01 -13.54
C PRO A 84 -6.34 -6.31 -12.75
N ILE A 85 -7.37 -7.16 -12.63
CA ILE A 85 -7.26 -8.46 -11.94
C ILE A 85 -6.96 -9.52 -13.02
N GLU A 86 -5.69 -9.85 -13.16
CA GLU A 86 -5.18 -10.79 -14.18
C GLU A 86 -4.46 -11.99 -13.54
N GLU A 87 -4.05 -11.84 -12.30
CA GLU A 87 -3.38 -12.89 -11.53
C GLU A 87 -4.37 -13.92 -10.97
N ALA A 88 -3.92 -15.18 -10.90
CA ALA A 88 -4.69 -16.22 -10.20
C ALA A 88 -4.70 -15.95 -8.69
N PRO A 89 -5.86 -16.13 -8.00
CA PRO A 89 -5.95 -15.96 -6.56
C PRO A 89 -5.01 -16.92 -5.82
N SER A 90 -4.06 -16.40 -5.07
CA SER A 90 -3.15 -17.19 -4.24
C SER A 90 -2.45 -16.34 -3.20
N ALA A 91 -1.91 -16.96 -2.17
CA ALA A 91 -1.08 -16.27 -1.17
C ALA A 91 0.20 -15.66 -1.80
N PHE A 92 0.78 -16.32 -2.80
CA PHE A 92 1.93 -15.80 -3.55
C PHE A 92 1.57 -14.52 -4.34
N ASN A 93 0.51 -14.57 -5.14
CA ASN A 93 0.08 -13.43 -5.96
C ASN A 93 -0.59 -12.31 -5.13
N SER A 94 -0.87 -12.54 -3.86
CA SER A 94 -1.36 -11.50 -2.95
C SER A 94 -0.26 -10.50 -2.53
N MET A 95 1.01 -10.81 -2.79
CA MET A 95 2.13 -9.90 -2.63
C MET A 95 2.37 -9.14 -3.93
N LEU A 96 2.30 -7.81 -3.91
CA LEU A 96 2.45 -7.00 -5.13
C LEU A 96 3.79 -7.24 -5.81
N CYS A 97 4.87 -7.37 -5.04
CA CYS A 97 6.23 -7.60 -5.54
C CYS A 97 6.40 -8.92 -6.32
N ASN A 98 5.51 -9.90 -6.14
CA ASN A 98 5.56 -11.18 -6.85
C ASN A 98 4.87 -11.16 -8.22
N LEU A 99 4.15 -10.09 -8.53
CA LEU A 99 3.51 -9.95 -9.84
C LEU A 99 4.51 -9.49 -10.91
N PRO A 100 4.26 -9.80 -12.19
CA PRO A 100 5.04 -9.22 -13.26
C PRO A 100 5.13 -7.69 -13.18
N GLU A 101 6.28 -7.11 -13.47
CA GLU A 101 6.54 -5.66 -13.41
C GLU A 101 5.43 -4.82 -14.05
N GLN A 102 5.06 -5.16 -15.27
CA GLN A 102 4.01 -4.44 -15.99
C GLN A 102 2.65 -4.50 -15.30
N LEU A 103 2.34 -5.60 -14.61
CA LEU A 103 1.08 -5.75 -13.88
C LEU A 103 1.11 -4.91 -12.60
N GLN A 104 2.25 -4.87 -11.87
CA GLN A 104 2.44 -3.98 -10.74
C GLN A 104 2.20 -2.52 -11.15
N ALA A 105 2.87 -2.06 -12.21
CA ALA A 105 2.74 -0.70 -12.71
C ALA A 105 1.29 -0.34 -13.09
N ARG A 106 0.57 -1.25 -13.78
CA ARG A 106 -0.84 -1.02 -14.18
C ARG A 106 -1.78 -0.97 -12.96
N LYS A 107 -1.58 -1.81 -11.96
CA LYS A 107 -2.37 -1.78 -10.72
C LYS A 107 -2.16 -0.47 -9.96
N LEU A 108 -0.91 -0.07 -9.77
CA LEU A 108 -0.56 1.17 -9.09
C LEU A 108 -1.11 2.39 -9.84
N ALA A 109 -0.99 2.43 -11.17
CA ALA A 109 -1.55 3.48 -11.99
C ALA A 109 -3.10 3.51 -11.92
N SER A 110 -3.74 2.34 -11.82
CA SER A 110 -5.19 2.24 -11.66
C SER A 110 -5.65 2.82 -10.32
N LEU A 111 -4.98 2.46 -9.23
CA LEU A 111 -5.28 2.98 -7.89
C LEU A 111 -5.04 4.49 -7.79
N HIS A 112 -3.90 4.97 -8.32
CA HIS A 112 -3.56 6.39 -8.38
C HIS A 112 -4.64 7.19 -9.12
N ARG A 113 -5.01 6.74 -10.32
CA ARG A 113 -6.06 7.37 -11.13
C ARG A 113 -7.41 7.33 -10.44
N LYS A 114 -7.76 6.22 -9.77
CA LYS A 114 -9.01 6.10 -9.02
C LYS A 114 -9.09 7.16 -7.92
N LEU A 115 -8.01 7.38 -7.18
CA LEU A 115 -7.94 8.37 -6.13
C LEU A 115 -8.07 9.79 -6.70
N GLU A 116 -7.37 10.10 -7.79
CA GLU A 116 -7.46 11.39 -8.48
C GLU A 116 -8.88 11.65 -9.01
N GLN A 117 -9.50 10.68 -9.66
CA GLN A 117 -10.86 10.81 -10.20
C GLN A 117 -11.92 10.94 -9.11
N THR A 118 -11.77 10.23 -8.00
CA THR A 118 -12.80 10.15 -6.95
C THR A 118 -12.73 11.33 -5.98
N MET A 119 -11.51 11.78 -5.64
CA MET A 119 -11.28 12.79 -4.61
C MET A 119 -10.57 14.05 -5.11
N GLY A 120 -10.02 14.04 -6.32
CA GLY A 120 -9.18 15.12 -6.85
C GLY A 120 -7.81 15.21 -6.19
N ILE A 121 -7.34 14.12 -5.59
CA ILE A 121 -6.09 14.06 -4.83
C ILE A 121 -5.02 13.33 -5.65
N ARG A 122 -3.84 13.92 -5.76
CA ARG A 122 -2.63 13.24 -6.21
C ARG A 122 -1.89 12.71 -4.99
N PRO A 123 -1.89 11.39 -4.76
CA PRO A 123 -1.26 10.82 -3.57
C PRO A 123 0.26 10.99 -3.63
N SER A 124 0.86 11.32 -2.49
CA SER A 124 2.32 11.39 -2.33
C SER A 124 2.88 10.21 -1.54
N SER A 125 2.02 9.45 -0.87
CA SER A 125 2.39 8.35 0.02
C SER A 125 1.75 7.02 -0.38
N PHE A 126 2.45 5.93 -0.03
CA PHE A 126 2.07 4.56 -0.37
C PHE A 126 2.46 3.57 0.73
N ARG A 127 1.70 2.48 0.82
CA ARG A 127 2.09 1.23 1.49
C ARG A 127 1.59 0.04 0.69
N ALA A 128 2.48 -0.92 0.45
CA ALA A 128 2.10 -2.20 -0.15
C ALA A 128 1.30 -3.04 0.84
N GLY A 129 0.19 -3.62 0.38
CA GLY A 129 -0.56 -4.61 1.14
C GLY A 129 0.34 -5.79 1.52
N ARG A 130 0.20 -6.26 2.74
CA ARG A 130 1.01 -7.36 3.29
C ARG A 130 2.53 -7.12 3.20
N TRP A 131 2.95 -5.85 3.12
CA TRP A 131 4.37 -5.46 2.91
C TRP A 131 5.01 -6.06 1.67
N GLY A 132 4.21 -6.41 0.65
CA GLY A 132 4.65 -6.97 -0.64
C GLY A 132 5.32 -5.94 -1.54
N TYR A 133 6.45 -5.38 -1.10
CA TYR A 133 7.18 -4.30 -1.73
C TYR A 133 8.49 -4.79 -2.36
N GLY A 134 8.88 -4.21 -3.49
CA GLY A 134 10.12 -4.55 -4.18
C GLY A 134 10.55 -3.48 -5.18
N GLY A 135 11.71 -3.67 -5.84
CA GLY A 135 12.30 -2.70 -6.75
C GLY A 135 11.36 -2.24 -7.87
N ASN A 136 10.65 -3.16 -8.52
CA ASN A 136 9.69 -2.81 -9.58
C ASN A 136 8.51 -1.97 -9.04
N THR A 137 8.07 -2.25 -7.81
CA THR A 137 7.05 -1.42 -7.13
C THR A 137 7.57 0.00 -6.92
N ALA A 138 8.82 0.13 -6.46
CA ALA A 138 9.46 1.43 -6.24
C ALA A 138 9.53 2.25 -7.54
N LEU A 139 9.99 1.64 -8.62
CA LEU A 139 10.09 2.30 -9.93
C LEU A 139 8.73 2.79 -10.43
N ALA A 140 7.70 1.93 -10.36
CA ALA A 140 6.35 2.30 -10.78
C ALA A 140 5.76 3.45 -9.94
N LEU A 141 6.02 3.49 -8.63
CA LEU A 141 5.60 4.59 -7.76
C LEU A 141 6.33 5.90 -8.09
N GLN A 142 7.62 5.82 -8.38
CA GLN A 142 8.41 6.99 -8.81
C GLN A 142 7.86 7.61 -10.09
N GLU A 143 7.51 6.80 -11.09
CA GLU A 143 6.89 7.26 -12.33
C GLU A 143 5.54 7.94 -12.11
N LEU A 144 4.79 7.53 -11.08
CA LEU A 144 3.53 8.14 -10.69
C LEU A 144 3.69 9.41 -9.83
N GLY A 145 4.92 9.78 -9.45
CA GLY A 145 5.18 10.92 -8.57
C GLY A 145 4.84 10.68 -7.11
N VAL A 146 4.73 9.41 -6.69
CA VAL A 146 4.59 9.03 -5.29
C VAL A 146 5.98 9.03 -4.65
N HIS A 147 6.17 9.78 -3.58
CA HIS A 147 7.50 10.09 -3.03
C HIS A 147 7.78 9.46 -1.67
N VAL A 148 6.75 8.97 -0.99
CA VAL A 148 6.87 8.36 0.33
C VAL A 148 6.35 6.94 0.29
N ASP A 149 7.19 5.97 0.61
CA ASP A 149 6.79 4.59 0.84
C ASP A 149 6.94 4.23 2.33
N SER A 150 5.98 3.53 2.87
CA SER A 150 5.98 3.03 4.24
C SER A 150 5.81 1.50 4.31
N SER A 151 6.19 0.80 3.25
CA SER A 151 6.06 -0.66 3.14
C SER A 151 7.20 -1.43 3.82
N VAL A 152 8.34 -0.78 4.03
CA VAL A 152 9.50 -1.43 4.65
C VAL A 152 9.26 -1.62 6.14
N ALA A 153 9.34 -2.86 6.61
CA ALA A 153 9.28 -3.24 8.02
C ALA A 153 10.67 -3.70 8.48
N PRO A 154 11.52 -2.81 9.02
CA PRO A 154 12.90 -3.13 9.38
C PRO A 154 12.99 -4.33 10.32
N ARG A 155 13.98 -5.20 10.10
CA ARG A 155 14.24 -6.44 10.86
C ARG A 155 13.17 -7.53 10.70
N MET A 156 12.22 -7.37 9.79
CA MET A 156 11.20 -8.39 9.55
C MET A 156 11.53 -9.17 8.28
N ASP A 157 11.37 -10.48 8.37
CA ASP A 157 11.43 -11.41 7.25
C ASP A 157 10.03 -11.92 6.95
N TRP A 158 9.50 -11.56 5.78
CA TRP A 158 8.19 -12.00 5.31
C TRP A 158 8.29 -13.12 4.26
N SER A 159 9.50 -13.68 4.01
CA SER A 159 9.72 -14.72 2.99
C SER A 159 8.90 -15.99 3.25
N GLY A 160 8.68 -16.35 4.51
CA GLY A 160 7.79 -17.45 4.90
C GLY A 160 6.33 -17.25 4.50
N PHE A 161 5.92 -16.01 4.15
CA PHE A 161 4.60 -15.64 3.65
C PHE A 161 4.64 -15.15 2.19
N TYR A 162 5.70 -15.49 1.46
CA TYR A 162 5.97 -15.03 0.08
C TYR A 162 6.25 -13.53 -0.06
N GLY A 163 6.51 -12.82 1.03
CA GLY A 163 6.83 -11.39 1.04
C GLY A 163 8.32 -11.10 0.96
N ALA A 164 8.67 -9.83 1.06
CA ALA A 164 10.04 -9.36 1.06
C ALA A 164 10.76 -9.67 2.38
N ASP A 165 12.07 -9.88 2.31
CA ASP A 165 12.93 -9.99 3.48
C ASP A 165 13.58 -8.63 3.78
N PHE A 166 13.19 -8.03 4.91
CA PHE A 166 13.75 -6.78 5.42
C PHE A 166 14.65 -7.00 6.65
N SER A 167 15.05 -8.25 6.93
CA SER A 167 15.82 -8.62 8.13
C SER A 167 17.16 -7.89 8.24
N MET A 168 17.79 -7.60 7.10
CA MET A 168 19.07 -6.90 7.02
C MET A 168 18.94 -5.36 7.10
N ILE A 169 17.74 -4.82 7.08
CA ILE A 169 17.52 -3.38 7.24
C ILE A 169 17.50 -3.06 8.74
N HIS A 170 18.63 -2.56 9.27
CA HIS A 170 18.80 -2.32 10.69
C HIS A 170 18.37 -0.93 11.15
N HIS A 171 18.43 0.06 10.26
CA HIS A 171 18.08 1.44 10.54
C HIS A 171 17.41 2.08 9.35
N ILE A 172 16.23 2.65 9.60
CA ILE A 172 15.80 3.83 8.88
C ILE A 172 16.40 4.97 9.68
N SER A 173 17.33 5.73 9.11
CA SER A 173 18.03 6.76 9.87
C SER A 173 17.09 7.88 10.32
N SER A 174 17.41 8.53 11.43
CA SER A 174 16.55 9.58 12.00
C SER A 174 16.40 10.82 11.13
N SER A 175 17.31 11.07 10.21
CA SER A 175 17.21 12.12 9.18
C SER A 175 16.24 11.75 8.05
N ASP A 176 15.90 10.47 7.93
CA ASP A 176 15.05 9.91 6.88
C ASP A 176 13.64 9.58 7.37
N HIS A 177 13.29 10.02 8.59
CA HIS A 177 12.09 9.64 9.32
C HIS A 177 10.77 9.91 8.60
N TYR A 178 10.76 10.75 7.60
CA TYR A 178 9.62 11.03 6.76
C TYR A 178 9.92 10.85 5.26
N ARG A 179 11.18 10.64 4.96
CA ARG A 179 11.64 10.21 3.65
C ARG A 179 11.97 8.75 3.68
N ALA A 180 11.29 7.99 4.52
CA ALA A 180 11.59 6.62 4.90
C ALA A 180 11.59 5.64 3.75
N ALA A 181 11.49 5.99 2.63
CA ALA A 181 11.99 5.45 1.40
C ALA A 181 11.82 6.55 0.35
N LYS A 182 12.66 7.55 0.42
CA LYS A 182 12.98 8.21 -0.83
C LYS A 182 13.46 7.08 -1.73
N PHE A 183 12.73 6.83 -2.82
CA PHE A 183 13.10 5.89 -3.87
C PHE A 183 14.55 6.16 -4.29
N GLY A 184 15.52 5.55 -3.71
CA GLY A 184 16.93 5.86 -3.92
C GLY A 184 17.83 5.25 -2.86
N TYR A 185 17.25 4.70 -1.80
CA TYR A 185 18.04 3.97 -0.79
C TYR A 185 18.08 2.45 -1.03
N LEU A 186 17.22 1.95 -1.88
CA LEU A 186 17.46 0.64 -2.49
C LEU A 186 18.34 0.93 -3.70
N ASP A 187 19.64 0.85 -3.52
CA ASP A 187 20.59 0.85 -4.62
C ASP A 187 20.02 -0.04 -5.72
N ASN A 188 20.03 0.43 -6.97
CA ASN A 188 19.48 -0.27 -8.14
C ASN A 188 20.06 -1.69 -8.38
N HIS A 189 20.83 -2.20 -7.44
CA HIS A 189 21.47 -3.51 -7.46
C HIS A 189 20.88 -4.51 -6.45
N ASP A 190 19.99 -4.10 -5.55
CA ASP A 190 19.44 -5.04 -4.57
C ASP A 190 18.10 -5.63 -5.07
N THR A 191 18.22 -6.45 -6.14
CA THR A 191 17.13 -7.31 -6.64
C THR A 191 16.80 -8.45 -5.67
N THR A 192 17.43 -8.50 -4.50
CA THR A 192 17.28 -9.58 -3.52
C THR A 192 16.04 -9.43 -2.64
N LEU A 193 15.38 -8.28 -2.61
CA LEU A 193 14.17 -8.07 -1.80
C LEU A 193 12.96 -8.90 -2.28
N CYS A 194 12.93 -9.28 -3.56
CA CYS A 194 12.06 -10.33 -4.08
C CYS A 194 12.91 -11.24 -4.97
N PRO A 195 13.15 -12.48 -4.61
CA PRO A 195 13.97 -13.37 -5.43
C PRO A 195 13.35 -13.52 -6.83
N PRO A 196 14.19 -13.57 -7.89
CA PRO A 196 13.71 -13.83 -9.25
C PRO A 196 12.99 -15.19 -9.28
N HIS A 197 11.90 -15.26 -10.06
CA HIS A 197 11.11 -16.45 -10.26
C HIS A 197 11.97 -17.70 -10.43
N GLN A 198 12.15 -18.49 -9.38
CA GLN A 198 12.51 -19.87 -9.54
C GLN A 198 11.25 -20.60 -10.00
N HIS A 199 11.25 -21.07 -11.25
CA HIS A 199 10.26 -22.01 -11.74
C HIS A 199 10.29 -23.24 -10.81
N LEU A 200 9.36 -23.28 -9.87
CA LEU A 200 9.08 -24.49 -9.12
C LEU A 200 8.46 -25.46 -10.12
N HIS A 201 9.28 -26.37 -10.63
CA HIS A 201 8.80 -27.57 -11.29
C HIS A 201 7.77 -28.24 -10.36
N HIS A 202 6.57 -28.43 -10.85
CA HIS A 202 5.56 -29.28 -10.24
C HIS A 202 6.15 -30.70 -10.13
N GLY A 203 6.65 -31.02 -8.94
CA GLY A 203 6.91 -32.39 -8.49
C GLY A 203 5.72 -32.81 -7.65
N GLN A 204 5.06 -33.84 -8.13
CA GLN A 204 3.97 -34.57 -7.48
C GLN A 204 4.24 -34.82 -5.99
N PHE A 205 3.25 -34.44 -5.14
CA PHE A 205 2.71 -35.36 -4.11
C PHE A 205 1.33 -34.84 -3.72
#